data_dccf3d3c833922eff8066217c706e02e
#
_entry.id   dccf3d3c833922eff8066217c706e02e
#
_cell.length_a   1.000
_cell.length_b   1.000
_cell.length_c   1.000
_cell.angle_alpha   90.00
_cell.angle_beta   90.00
_cell.angle_gamma   90.00
#
_symmetry.space_group_name_H-M   'P 1'
#
loop_
_entity.id
_entity.type
_entity.pdbx_description
1 polymer ?
#
loop_
_entity_poly.entity_id
_entity_poly.type
_entity_poly.pdbx_seq_one_letter_code
_entity_poly.pdbx_strand_id
1 'polypeptide(L)'
;MLLATVLGLDAKTWEAEDIPMVHLTDARRYVCDPDEILSQTERDSIDSYLLRLDKQCGVESVFVIVKRVSNGDTFRFAQDLGNRQGVGSKKTNRGLVVVVAVEDRRYFIAPGEGLEKDLT
;
A
#
# COMPACT_ATOMS: atom_id res chain seq x y z
N MET A 1 -24.02 -19.98 -15.59
CA MET A 1 -23.58 -19.56 -15.10
C MET A 1 -22.23 -19.19 -15.28
N LEU A 2 -21.68 -19.54 -16.18
CA LEU A 2 -20.40 -19.10 -16.48
C LEU A 2 -20.25 -17.65 -16.60
N LEU A 3 -21.29 -16.99 -17.02
CA LEU A 3 -21.28 -15.58 -17.13
C LEU A 3 -20.97 -14.89 -15.82
N ALA A 4 -21.49 -15.41 -14.73
CA ALA A 4 -21.20 -14.86 -13.43
C ALA A 4 -19.72 -14.99 -13.12
N THR A 5 -19.12 -16.08 -13.57
CA THR A 5 -17.70 -16.29 -13.38
C THR A 5 -16.90 -15.26 -14.15
N VAL A 6 -17.33 -14.95 -15.35
CA VAL A 6 -16.67 -13.94 -16.16
C VAL A 6 -16.70 -12.59 -15.46
N LEU A 7 -17.85 -12.29 -14.86
CA LEU A 7 -17.94 -11.05 -14.11
C LEU A 7 -17.00 -11.03 -12.93
N GLY A 8 -16.71 -12.20 -12.37
CA GLY A 8 -15.77 -12.29 -11.27
C GLY A 8 -14.35 -11.94 -11.66
N LEU A 9 -14.07 -11.87 -12.94
CA LEU A 9 -12.76 -11.45 -13.41
C LEU A 9 -12.59 -9.95 -13.42
N ASP A 10 -13.66 -9.21 -13.27
CA ASP A 10 -13.57 -7.78 -13.18
C ASP A 10 -12.80 -7.39 -11.95
N ALA A 11 -12.15 -6.25 -12.03
CA ALA A 11 -11.35 -5.78 -10.93
C ALA A 11 -12.18 -5.64 -9.67
N LYS A 12 -11.69 -6.21 -8.59
CA LYS A 12 -12.29 -6.03 -7.29
C LYS A 12 -12.07 -4.60 -6.84
N THR A 13 -13.05 -4.05 -6.13
CA THR A 13 -12.89 -2.77 -5.45
C THR A 13 -12.44 -3.07 -4.04
N TRP A 14 -11.31 -2.51 -3.64
CA TRP A 14 -10.68 -2.83 -2.37
C TRP A 14 -11.03 -1.84 -1.28
N GLU A 15 -11.21 -2.36 -0.07
CA GLU A 15 -11.28 -1.57 1.15
C GLU A 15 -9.95 -1.76 1.87
N ALA A 16 -9.58 -0.78 2.70
CA ALA A 16 -8.32 -0.85 3.44
C ALA A 16 -8.23 -2.12 4.30
N GLU A 17 -9.34 -2.52 4.89
CA GLU A 17 -9.38 -3.71 5.77
C GLU A 17 -9.14 -5.03 5.03
N ASP A 18 -9.30 -5.04 3.71
CA ASP A 18 -9.14 -6.24 2.90
C ASP A 18 -7.71 -6.46 2.41
N ILE A 19 -6.82 -5.51 2.64
CA ILE A 19 -5.46 -5.58 2.12
C ILE A 19 -4.61 -6.53 2.96
N PRO A 20 -3.97 -7.54 2.34
CA PRO A 20 -3.07 -8.40 3.08
C PRO A 20 -1.80 -7.64 3.45
N MET A 21 -1.46 -7.66 4.74
CA MET A 21 -0.29 -6.94 5.24
C MET A 21 0.93 -7.84 5.13
N VAL A 22 1.58 -7.79 3.98
CA VAL A 22 2.71 -8.67 3.68
C VAL A 22 3.87 -8.49 4.67
N HIS A 23 4.05 -7.30 5.20
CA HIS A 23 5.14 -7.02 6.15
C HIS A 23 4.98 -7.79 7.46
N LEU A 24 3.77 -8.18 7.81
CA LEU A 24 3.53 -8.95 9.03
C LEU A 24 3.97 -10.41 8.88
N THR A 25 4.04 -10.92 7.66
CA THR A 25 4.49 -12.28 7.40
C THR A 25 5.94 -12.35 6.95
N ASP A 26 6.44 -11.30 6.29
CA ASP A 26 7.84 -11.23 5.86
C ASP A 26 8.30 -9.77 6.01
N ALA A 27 9.18 -9.55 6.98
CA ALA A 27 9.64 -8.20 7.31
C ALA A 27 10.43 -7.52 6.19
N ARG A 28 10.78 -8.25 5.13
CA ARG A 28 11.48 -7.68 3.98
C ARG A 28 10.54 -7.28 2.86
N ARG A 29 9.23 -7.43 3.08
CA ARG A 29 8.23 -7.13 2.07
C ARG A 29 7.39 -5.94 2.47
N TYR A 30 7.20 -5.03 1.54
CA TYR A 30 6.47 -3.78 1.75
C TYR A 30 5.36 -3.59 0.71
N VAL A 31 5.43 -4.30 -0.42
CA VAL A 31 4.50 -4.13 -1.53
C VAL A 31 3.32 -5.05 -1.38
N CYS A 32 2.11 -4.47 -1.33
CA CYS A 32 0.85 -5.20 -1.33
C CYS A 32 0.23 -5.06 -2.72
N ASP A 33 0.29 -6.13 -3.49
CA ASP A 33 -0.18 -6.16 -4.88
C ASP A 33 -1.13 -7.34 -5.09
N PRO A 34 -2.30 -7.30 -4.45
CA PRO A 34 -3.22 -8.45 -4.52
C PRO A 34 -3.82 -8.68 -5.91
N ASP A 35 -3.85 -7.67 -6.75
CA ASP A 35 -4.35 -7.80 -8.13
C ASP A 35 -3.26 -8.22 -9.10
N GLU A 36 -2.04 -8.42 -8.61
CA GLU A 36 -0.89 -8.84 -9.42
C GLU A 36 -0.65 -7.92 -10.62
N ILE A 37 -0.65 -6.63 -10.36
CA ILE A 37 -0.42 -5.61 -11.38
C ILE A 37 1.05 -5.56 -11.78
N LEU A 38 1.94 -5.72 -10.81
CA LEU A 38 3.38 -5.68 -11.02
C LEU A 38 3.93 -7.09 -11.22
N SER A 39 5.03 -7.20 -11.96
CA SER A 39 5.75 -8.47 -12.07
C SER A 39 6.46 -8.76 -10.74
N GLN A 40 6.89 -10.00 -10.55
CA GLN A 40 7.66 -10.36 -9.36
C GLN A 40 8.95 -9.55 -9.26
N THR A 41 9.62 -9.34 -10.39
CA THR A 41 10.85 -8.54 -10.43
C THR A 41 10.59 -7.10 -10.00
N GLU A 42 9.49 -6.53 -10.45
CA GLU A 42 9.12 -5.18 -10.07
C GLU A 42 8.80 -5.07 -8.59
N ARG A 43 8.05 -6.04 -8.06
CA ARG A 43 7.75 -6.09 -6.62
C ARG A 43 9.02 -6.19 -5.81
N ASP A 44 9.94 -7.06 -6.23
CA ASP A 44 11.19 -7.27 -5.51
C ASP A 44 12.05 -6.01 -5.52
N SER A 45 12.06 -5.28 -6.62
CA SER A 45 12.82 -4.03 -6.72
C SER A 45 12.29 -2.98 -5.77
N ILE A 46 10.96 -2.85 -5.70
CA ILE A 46 10.33 -1.89 -4.80
C ILE A 46 10.56 -2.30 -3.35
N ASP A 47 10.39 -3.59 -3.04
CA ASP A 47 10.64 -4.10 -1.70
C ASP A 47 12.07 -3.80 -1.23
N SER A 48 13.05 -4.00 -2.11
CA SER A 48 14.45 -3.73 -1.80
C SER A 48 14.69 -2.26 -1.52
N TYR A 49 14.06 -1.40 -2.30
CA TYR A 49 14.19 0.03 -2.13
C TYR A 49 13.61 0.47 -0.79
N LEU A 50 12.41 -0.03 -0.48
CA LEU A 50 11.73 0.33 0.76
C LEU A 50 12.41 -0.26 1.98
N LEU A 51 13.04 -1.43 1.84
CA LEU A 51 13.84 -2.02 2.90
C LEU A 51 15.03 -1.12 3.23
N ARG A 52 15.71 -0.60 2.22
CA ARG A 52 16.82 0.32 2.45
C ARG A 52 16.35 1.61 3.13
N LEU A 53 15.19 2.11 2.71
CA LEU A 53 14.61 3.30 3.32
C LEU A 53 14.36 3.08 4.80
N ASP A 54 13.83 1.90 5.14
CA ASP A 54 13.58 1.52 6.53
C ASP A 54 14.88 1.44 7.31
N LYS A 55 15.86 0.70 6.79
CA LYS A 55 17.12 0.46 7.50
C LYS A 55 18.00 1.69 7.63
N GLN A 56 18.03 2.52 6.60
CA GLN A 56 18.91 3.69 6.58
C GLN A 56 18.28 4.96 7.14
N CYS A 57 16.97 5.10 6.98
CA CYS A 57 16.27 6.34 7.34
C CYS A 57 15.20 6.15 8.42
N GLY A 58 14.94 4.91 8.82
CA GLY A 58 13.92 4.62 9.82
C GLY A 58 12.50 4.88 9.33
N VAL A 59 12.27 4.80 8.03
CA VAL A 59 10.95 5.02 7.44
C VAL A 59 10.31 3.67 7.15
N GLU A 60 9.21 3.36 7.84
CA GLU A 60 8.47 2.13 7.64
C GLU A 60 7.34 2.40 6.65
N SER A 61 7.36 1.70 5.53
CA SER A 61 6.45 1.99 4.42
C SER A 61 5.49 0.84 4.18
N VAL A 62 4.30 1.20 3.68
CA VAL A 62 3.36 0.26 3.08
C VAL A 62 3.05 0.79 1.69
N PHE A 63 3.26 -0.04 0.68
CA PHE A 63 3.01 0.33 -0.71
C PHE A 63 1.91 -0.58 -1.23
N VAL A 64 0.75 -0.01 -1.49
CA VAL A 64 -0.42 -0.74 -1.99
C VAL A 64 -0.68 -0.34 -3.42
N ILE A 65 -0.73 -1.32 -4.32
CA ILE A 65 -1.13 -1.08 -5.70
C ILE A 65 -2.28 -2.03 -6.03
N VAL A 66 -3.41 -1.45 -6.39
CA VAL A 66 -4.63 -2.18 -6.71
C VAL A 66 -5.28 -1.53 -7.93
N LYS A 67 -6.25 -2.23 -8.51
CA LYS A 67 -6.96 -1.67 -9.67
C LYS A 67 -7.93 -0.58 -9.24
N ARG A 68 -8.71 -0.83 -8.19
CA ARG A 68 -9.74 0.12 -7.71
C ARG A 68 -9.80 0.14 -6.20
N VAL A 69 -10.08 1.31 -5.65
CA VAL A 69 -10.40 1.44 -4.22
C VAL A 69 -11.84 1.94 -4.09
N SER A 70 -12.40 1.75 -2.92
CA SER A 70 -13.79 2.16 -2.64
C SER A 70 -14.01 3.64 -2.98
N ASN A 71 -14.99 3.92 -3.81
CA ASN A 71 -15.35 5.26 -4.27
C ASN A 71 -14.20 6.01 -4.99
N GLY A 72 -13.15 5.32 -5.36
CA GLY A 72 -11.97 5.95 -5.94
C GLY A 72 -11.26 6.88 -4.98
N ASP A 73 -11.52 6.78 -3.68
CA ASP A 73 -11.02 7.71 -2.67
C ASP A 73 -9.72 7.19 -2.07
N THR A 74 -8.62 7.45 -2.74
CA THR A 74 -7.29 6.99 -2.31
C THR A 74 -6.84 7.65 -1.02
N PHE A 75 -7.26 8.88 -0.77
CA PHE A 75 -6.94 9.58 0.46
C PHE A 75 -7.54 8.86 1.67
N ARG A 76 -8.83 8.57 1.62
CA ARG A 76 -9.50 7.87 2.71
C ARG A 76 -8.96 6.47 2.89
N PHE A 77 -8.70 5.78 1.78
CA PHE A 77 -8.13 4.44 1.82
C PHE A 77 -6.77 4.46 2.53
N ALA A 78 -5.91 5.41 2.18
CA ALA A 78 -4.59 5.52 2.79
C ALA A 78 -4.68 5.86 4.28
N GLN A 79 -5.60 6.74 4.66
CA GLN A 79 -5.80 7.08 6.07
C GLN A 79 -6.28 5.87 6.88
N ASP A 80 -7.27 5.16 6.34
CA ASP A 80 -7.82 3.99 7.02
C ASP A 80 -6.77 2.91 7.15
N LEU A 81 -5.97 2.70 6.12
CA LEU A 81 -4.91 1.71 6.14
C LEU A 81 -3.86 2.05 7.20
N GLY A 82 -3.41 3.29 7.22
CA GLY A 82 -2.43 3.75 8.20
C GLY A 82 -2.91 3.63 9.62
N ASN A 83 -4.16 4.01 9.85
CA ASN A 83 -4.74 3.97 11.19
C ASN A 83 -4.98 2.54 11.67
N ARG A 84 -5.46 1.67 10.80
CA ARG A 84 -5.78 0.30 11.17
C ARG A 84 -4.56 -0.58 11.33
N GLN A 85 -3.56 -0.38 10.51
CA GLN A 85 -2.41 -1.26 10.45
C GLN A 85 -1.22 -0.80 11.29
N GLY A 86 -1.32 0.40 11.85
CA GLY A 86 -0.27 0.92 12.70
C GLY A 86 1.06 1.09 11.99
N VAL A 87 1.01 1.58 10.77
CA VAL A 87 2.21 1.79 9.98
C VAL A 87 3.08 2.86 10.61
N GLY A 88 4.37 2.57 10.71
CA GLY A 88 5.33 3.46 11.33
C GLY A 88 5.46 3.23 12.81
N SER A 89 6.55 3.70 13.37
CA SER A 89 6.80 3.60 14.80
C SER A 89 5.91 4.57 15.56
N LYS A 90 5.28 4.10 16.61
CA LYS A 90 4.50 4.96 17.48
C LYS A 90 5.36 6.04 18.12
N LYS A 91 6.64 5.74 18.31
CA LYS A 91 7.57 6.64 18.96
C LYS A 91 8.01 7.77 18.03
N THR A 92 8.33 7.45 16.78
CA THR A 92 8.82 8.43 15.83
C THR A 92 7.79 8.83 14.80
N ASN A 93 6.76 8.01 14.62
CA ASN A 93 5.69 8.21 13.64
C ASN A 93 6.24 8.48 12.22
N ARG A 94 7.24 7.71 11.83
CA ARG A 94 7.88 7.84 10.52
C ARG A 94 7.35 6.82 9.53
N GLY A 95 6.06 6.62 9.53
CA GLY A 95 5.40 5.73 8.59
C GLY A 95 5.11 6.43 7.27
N LEU A 96 5.05 5.64 6.20
CA LEU A 96 4.72 6.13 4.88
C LEU A 96 3.75 5.16 4.24
N VAL A 97 2.58 5.65 3.86
CA VAL A 97 1.60 4.83 3.15
C VAL A 97 1.48 5.37 1.72
N VAL A 98 1.69 4.48 0.75
CA VAL A 98 1.53 4.82 -0.66
C VAL A 98 0.41 3.95 -1.21
N VAL A 99 -0.59 4.56 -1.81
CA VAL A 99 -1.72 3.86 -2.43
C VAL A 99 -1.81 4.27 -3.89
N VAL A 100 -1.80 3.28 -4.77
CA VAL A 100 -1.98 3.50 -6.21
C VAL A 100 -3.18 2.70 -6.66
N ALA A 101 -4.17 3.36 -7.22
CA ALA A 101 -5.37 2.74 -7.77
C ALA A 101 -5.35 2.99 -9.28
N VAL A 102 -4.83 2.00 -10.03
CA VAL A 102 -4.49 2.23 -11.44
C VAL A 102 -5.68 2.47 -12.35
N GLU A 103 -6.80 1.79 -12.11
CA GLU A 103 -8.00 2.00 -12.92
C GLU A 103 -8.77 3.25 -12.53
N ASP A 104 -8.63 3.69 -11.28
CA ASP A 104 -9.19 4.95 -10.83
C ASP A 104 -8.34 6.13 -11.27
N ARG A 105 -7.12 5.85 -11.74
CA ARG A 105 -6.12 6.85 -12.13
C ARG A 105 -5.82 7.82 -11.01
N ARG A 106 -5.67 7.29 -9.80
CA ARG A 106 -5.41 8.07 -8.60
C ARG A 106 -4.33 7.43 -7.77
N TYR A 107 -3.61 8.23 -7.04
CA TYR A 107 -2.68 7.76 -6.05
C TYR A 107 -2.66 8.73 -4.88
N PHE A 108 -2.15 8.27 -3.76
CA PHE A 108 -1.99 9.10 -2.59
C PHE A 108 -0.79 8.65 -1.78
N ILE A 109 -0.02 9.61 -1.28
CA ILE A 109 1.12 9.36 -0.42
C ILE A 109 0.84 10.02 0.91
N ALA A 110 0.79 9.23 1.98
CA ALA A 110 0.44 9.71 3.31
C ALA A 110 1.62 9.50 4.26
N PRO A 111 2.44 10.52 4.49
CA PRO A 111 3.50 10.43 5.49
C PRO A 111 2.95 10.61 6.90
N GLY A 112 3.55 9.90 7.85
CA GLY A 112 3.25 10.10 9.25
C GLY A 112 3.79 11.46 9.71
N GLU A 113 3.29 11.89 10.86
CA GLU A 113 3.63 13.23 11.38
C GLU A 113 5.13 13.45 11.54
N GLY A 114 5.85 12.45 12.03
CA GLY A 114 7.30 12.56 12.21
C GLY A 114 8.07 12.64 10.90
N LEU A 115 7.50 12.10 9.83
CA LEU A 115 8.14 12.11 8.52
C LEU A 115 7.82 13.39 7.73
N GLU A 116 6.67 13.99 7.95
CA GLU A 116 6.27 15.20 7.25
C GLU A 116 7.31 16.31 7.34
N LYS A 117 7.96 16.42 8.48
CA LYS A 117 8.96 17.44 8.71
C LYS A 117 10.17 17.30 7.78
N ASP A 118 10.47 16.06 7.40
CA ASP A 118 11.62 15.78 6.56
C ASP A 118 11.29 15.84 5.06
N LEU A 119 10.01 15.85 4.72
CA LEU A 119 9.58 15.86 3.33
C LEU A 119 9.29 17.26 2.78
N THR A 120 9.37 18.29 3.59
CA THR A 120 9.16 19.68 3.13
C THR A 120 10.45 20.33 2.59
#